data_98fe309e46fcae5c47552198523e118f
#
_entry.id   98fe309e46fcae5c47552198523e118f
#
_cell.length_a   1.000
_cell.length_b   1.000
_cell.length_c   1.000
_cell.angle_alpha   90.00
_cell.angle_beta   90.00
_cell.angle_gamma   90.00
#
_symmetry.space_group_name_H-M   'P 1'
#
loop_
_entity.id
_entity.type
_entity.pdbx_description
1 polymer ?
#
loop_
_entity_poly.entity_id
_entity_poly.type
_entity_poly.pdbx_seq_one_letter_code
_entity_poly.pdbx_strand_id
1 'polypeptide(L)'
;MNTSFYYWLLIFTPKLLHISPIQTYHNKSKHLLGINIMCSIFGILDIKSDAKPLRQTALQQSKLLRHRGPDWSGIWNNDNAILAHERLAIVDMDAGAQPLKTEKEDLVLAVNGEIYNHKELAQEYSQDYPFQTKSDCEVILSLYQQQGSAFIDKLHGMFAFILYDTNDDSYLLARDHIGIIPMYYGYDDLGQLYVASELKALNDVCKQIIEFPPGHYLDSKEGEIKPYYKRDWREYDNVAGSDVTKEDIKAALEESVRTHLMSDVPYGVLLSGGLDSSVISAIAQKMSARRVEDDGKSKAWWPQLHSFAIGLEGAPDLVAAQKVADMIGTIHHELHFTVQDGLDAISDVIYHLETYDVTTVRAPTPMYLMSRKIKAMGIKMVLSGEGADEVFGGYLYFHKAPNAKEFHEETLRKIDRLHMFDCLRANKSMSAWGIEARVPFLDKAFLDVAMALDPEKKMCGRNGKIEKHILREAFEGYLPDEVLWRQKEQFSDGVGYSWIDSVKEHAEKEISDIMMESRHHRFPYNTPETKEAYYFRQVFEQHFPQEAALKCVPGGKSVACSTPEALAWDKSLENTIDPSGRAVGDVHDDSYEGQE
;
A
#
# COMPACT_ATOMS: atom_id res chain seq x y z
N MET A 1 -21.42 -55.57 -36.26
CA MET A 1 -21.37 -55.28 -37.71
C MET A 1 -20.62 -53.97 -37.80
N ASN A 2 -19.33 -54.04 -38.09
CA ASN A 2 -18.59 -53.75 -39.34
C ASN A 2 -18.83 -52.29 -39.78
N THR A 3 -17.91 -51.50 -39.99
CA THR A 3 -16.52 -51.35 -40.54
C THR A 3 -16.44 -49.89 -41.01
N SER A 4 -15.44 -49.13 -41.20
CA SER A 4 -14.01 -49.20 -41.48
C SER A 4 -13.45 -47.79 -41.64
N PHE A 5 -12.27 -47.58 -41.19
CA PHE A 5 -11.12 -46.83 -41.68
C PHE A 5 -11.22 -46.08 -43.02
N TYR A 6 -10.62 -44.90 -43.12
CA TYR A 6 -9.67 -44.52 -44.16
C TYR A 6 -8.68 -43.42 -43.70
N TYR A 7 -7.39 -43.78 -43.78
CA TYR A 7 -6.18 -42.92 -43.72
C TYR A 7 -6.00 -42.20 -45.06
N TRP A 8 -5.52 -40.96 -45.03
CA TRP A 8 -4.79 -40.36 -46.15
C TRP A 8 -3.48 -39.75 -45.65
N LEU A 9 -2.37 -40.44 -46.03
CA LEU A 9 -1.00 -39.94 -45.99
C LEU A 9 -0.76 -39.15 -47.28
N LEU A 10 -0.21 -37.92 -47.17
CA LEU A 10 0.37 -37.22 -48.32
C LEU A 10 1.83 -36.85 -48.01
N ILE A 11 2.72 -37.51 -48.70
CA ILE A 11 4.15 -37.30 -48.78
C ILE A 11 4.41 -36.09 -49.70
N PHE A 12 5.16 -35.09 -49.21
CA PHE A 12 5.81 -34.10 -50.10
C PHE A 12 7.30 -34.01 -49.80
N THR A 13 8.09 -34.27 -50.87
CA THR A 13 9.54 -34.18 -50.97
C THR A 13 10.03 -32.73 -50.95
N PRO A 14 11.25 -32.45 -50.45
CA PRO A 14 11.79 -31.09 -50.42
C PRO A 14 12.49 -30.70 -51.71
N LYS A 15 12.14 -29.58 -52.30
CA LYS A 15 12.95 -28.88 -53.31
C LYS A 15 13.89 -27.89 -52.62
N LEU A 16 15.18 -28.11 -52.81
CA LEU A 16 16.26 -27.18 -52.52
C LEU A 16 16.11 -25.91 -53.38
N LEU A 17 16.00 -24.76 -52.74
CA LEU A 17 16.21 -23.45 -53.33
C LEU A 17 17.41 -22.78 -52.66
N HIS A 18 18.42 -22.48 -53.48
CA HIS A 18 19.57 -21.64 -53.13
C HIS A 18 19.10 -20.25 -52.73
N ILE A 19 19.46 -19.79 -51.55
CA ILE A 19 19.31 -18.39 -51.12
C ILE A 19 20.70 -17.86 -50.77
N SER A 20 21.09 -16.80 -51.47
CA SER A 20 22.31 -16.00 -51.26
C SER A 20 22.32 -15.32 -49.90
N PRO A 21 23.49 -14.91 -49.34
CA PRO A 21 23.57 -14.34 -47.99
C PRO A 21 22.96 -12.94 -47.94
N ILE A 22 21.96 -12.78 -47.08
CA ILE A 22 21.35 -11.48 -46.77
C ILE A 22 22.20 -10.82 -45.67
N GLN A 23 22.61 -9.60 -45.99
CA GLN A 23 23.29 -8.66 -45.10
C GLN A 23 22.54 -8.48 -43.79
N THR A 24 23.28 -8.61 -42.69
CA THR A 24 22.82 -8.27 -41.32
C THR A 24 22.54 -6.78 -41.20
N TYR A 25 21.27 -6.41 -41.28
CA TYR A 25 20.81 -5.16 -40.72
C TYR A 25 20.54 -5.34 -39.22
N HIS A 26 21.35 -4.70 -38.37
CA HIS A 26 21.06 -4.52 -36.98
C HIS A 26 19.84 -3.59 -36.84
N ASN A 27 18.66 -4.17 -36.70
CA ASN A 27 17.47 -3.42 -36.31
C ASN A 27 17.27 -3.57 -34.81
N LYS A 28 17.62 -2.51 -34.07
CA LYS A 28 17.24 -2.32 -32.67
C LYS A 28 15.73 -2.05 -32.62
N SER A 29 14.95 -3.07 -32.39
CA SER A 29 13.59 -2.95 -31.85
C SER A 29 13.24 -4.22 -31.11
N LYS A 30 13.74 -4.34 -29.88
CA LYS A 30 13.16 -5.22 -28.87
C LYS A 30 12.00 -4.48 -28.25
N HIS A 31 10.83 -4.51 -28.85
CA HIS A 31 9.59 -4.37 -28.11
C HIS A 31 9.36 -5.68 -27.33
N LEU A 32 9.99 -5.78 -26.17
CA LEU A 32 9.56 -6.71 -25.14
C LEU A 32 8.28 -6.12 -24.54
N LEU A 33 7.20 -6.88 -24.61
CA LEU A 33 6.01 -6.68 -23.80
C LEU A 33 6.46 -6.68 -22.33
N GLY A 34 6.57 -5.49 -21.74
CA GLY A 34 6.98 -5.30 -20.36
C GLY A 34 5.90 -5.79 -19.41
N ILE A 35 6.22 -6.76 -18.59
CA ILE A 35 5.42 -7.21 -17.44
C ILE A 35 5.83 -6.33 -16.25
N ASN A 36 4.88 -5.68 -15.60
CA ASN A 36 5.07 -4.57 -14.66
C ASN A 36 4.76 -4.97 -13.22
N ILE A 37 5.55 -4.52 -12.18
CA ILE A 37 5.27 -4.99 -10.79
C ILE A 37 6.12 -4.33 -9.67
N MET A 38 5.63 -4.29 -8.38
CA MET A 38 6.27 -3.75 -7.15
C MET A 38 7.41 -4.60 -6.57
N CYS A 39 8.30 -3.97 -5.74
CA CYS A 39 9.40 -4.64 -5.04
C CYS A 39 8.94 -5.52 -3.86
N SER A 40 9.77 -6.52 -3.50
CA SER A 40 9.68 -7.25 -2.25
C SER A 40 11.02 -7.78 -1.79
N ILE A 41 11.16 -7.94 -0.47
CA ILE A 41 12.35 -8.47 0.18
C ILE A 41 12.06 -9.78 0.88
N PHE A 42 13.07 -10.64 0.90
CA PHE A 42 13.13 -11.83 1.75
C PHE A 42 14.56 -12.02 2.26
N GLY A 43 14.70 -12.33 3.54
CA GLY A 43 16.01 -12.57 4.16
C GLY A 43 16.01 -13.72 5.14
N ILE A 44 17.14 -14.43 5.24
CA ILE A 44 17.46 -15.37 6.31
C ILE A 44 18.75 -14.86 6.92
N LEU A 45 18.74 -14.60 8.21
CA LEU A 45 19.83 -14.00 8.98
C LEU A 45 20.15 -14.89 10.20
N ASP A 46 21.30 -14.69 10.81
CA ASP A 46 21.75 -15.52 11.94
C ASP A 46 21.69 -17.02 11.63
N ILE A 47 22.18 -17.42 10.45
CA ILE A 47 22.15 -18.81 9.99
C ILE A 47 22.98 -19.67 10.93
N LYS A 48 22.36 -20.72 11.49
CA LYS A 48 22.94 -21.68 12.44
C LYS A 48 23.11 -23.09 11.87
N SER A 49 22.81 -23.24 10.59
CA SER A 49 22.85 -24.52 9.87
C SER A 49 23.61 -24.36 8.55
N ASP A 50 23.68 -25.41 7.71
CA ASP A 50 24.25 -25.28 6.36
C ASP A 50 23.40 -24.30 5.52
N ALA A 51 24.02 -23.24 5.01
CA ALA A 51 23.37 -22.23 4.18
C ALA A 51 22.91 -22.76 2.79
N LYS A 52 23.51 -23.84 2.28
CA LYS A 52 23.19 -24.36 0.93
C LYS A 52 21.73 -24.82 0.78
N PRO A 53 21.15 -25.64 1.69
CA PRO A 53 19.72 -25.96 1.62
C PRO A 53 18.83 -24.71 1.82
N LEU A 54 19.23 -23.79 2.70
CA LEU A 54 18.48 -22.56 2.98
C LEU A 54 18.39 -21.66 1.76
N ARG A 55 19.39 -21.67 0.87
CA ARG A 55 19.31 -20.93 -0.40
C ARG A 55 18.14 -21.41 -1.27
N GLN A 56 17.87 -22.73 -1.29
CA GLN A 56 16.71 -23.25 -2.00
C GLN A 56 15.40 -22.79 -1.35
N THR A 57 15.34 -22.82 -0.03
CA THR A 57 14.20 -22.29 0.74
C THR A 57 13.98 -20.81 0.43
N ALA A 58 15.03 -19.98 0.45
CA ALA A 58 14.94 -18.56 0.13
C ALA A 58 14.37 -18.31 -1.27
N LEU A 59 14.79 -19.07 -2.27
CA LEU A 59 14.26 -18.98 -3.64
C LEU A 59 12.79 -19.41 -3.72
N GLN A 60 12.35 -20.40 -2.95
CA GLN A 60 10.96 -20.84 -2.92
C GLN A 60 10.07 -19.79 -2.24
N GLN A 61 10.50 -19.24 -1.10
CA GLN A 61 9.73 -18.25 -0.37
C GLN A 61 9.71 -16.89 -1.08
N SER A 62 10.84 -16.42 -1.64
CA SER A 62 10.88 -15.22 -2.48
C SER A 62 9.92 -15.31 -3.67
N LYS A 63 9.81 -16.49 -4.30
CA LYS A 63 8.87 -16.71 -5.42
C LYS A 63 7.40 -16.47 -5.04
N LEU A 64 7.00 -16.68 -3.77
CA LEU A 64 5.64 -16.35 -3.30
C LEU A 64 5.36 -14.84 -3.35
N LEU A 65 6.41 -14.02 -3.36
CA LEU A 65 6.35 -12.55 -3.40
C LEU A 65 6.47 -11.99 -4.83
N ARG A 66 6.62 -12.83 -5.84
CA ARG A 66 6.91 -12.42 -7.22
C ARG A 66 5.79 -11.60 -7.87
N HIS A 67 4.57 -11.69 -7.38
CA HIS A 67 3.47 -10.83 -7.81
C HIS A 67 3.76 -9.35 -7.53
N ARG A 68 4.58 -9.04 -6.50
CA ARG A 68 5.04 -7.69 -6.18
C ARG A 68 6.17 -7.24 -7.11
N GLY A 69 7.10 -8.12 -7.47
CA GLY A 69 8.32 -7.80 -8.20
C GLY A 69 8.72 -8.78 -9.32
N PRO A 70 8.01 -8.92 -10.46
CA PRO A 70 8.42 -9.88 -11.50
C PRO A 70 9.30 -9.32 -12.61
N ASP A 71 9.76 -8.06 -12.53
CA ASP A 71 10.69 -7.54 -13.52
C ASP A 71 12.06 -8.22 -13.40
N TRP A 72 12.49 -8.49 -12.17
CA TRP A 72 13.77 -9.12 -11.89
C TRP A 72 13.76 -9.82 -10.53
N SER A 73 14.44 -10.95 -10.43
CA SER A 73 14.71 -11.65 -9.16
C SER A 73 16.20 -11.66 -8.90
N GLY A 74 16.62 -11.19 -7.72
CA GLY A 74 17.99 -11.21 -7.28
C GLY A 74 18.17 -11.99 -5.99
N ILE A 75 19.33 -12.62 -5.81
CA ILE A 75 19.69 -13.29 -4.57
C ILE A 75 21.19 -13.11 -4.30
N TRP A 76 21.52 -12.80 -3.06
CA TRP A 76 22.86 -12.82 -2.54
C TRP A 76 22.92 -13.73 -1.32
N ASN A 77 24.05 -14.40 -1.07
CA ASN A 77 24.22 -15.23 0.11
C ASN A 77 25.70 -15.41 0.49
N ASN A 78 25.95 -15.61 1.78
CA ASN A 78 27.15 -16.21 2.35
C ASN A 78 26.75 -17.34 3.33
N ASP A 79 27.64 -17.74 4.23
CA ASP A 79 27.36 -18.81 5.19
C ASP A 79 26.44 -18.35 6.34
N ASN A 80 26.32 -17.04 6.61
CA ASN A 80 25.61 -16.44 7.75
C ASN A 80 24.30 -15.73 7.36
N ALA A 81 24.13 -15.34 6.08
CA ALA A 81 22.94 -14.64 5.61
C ALA A 81 22.58 -14.95 4.15
N ILE A 82 21.29 -14.84 3.85
CA ILE A 82 20.73 -14.91 2.49
C ILE A 82 19.77 -13.76 2.33
N LEU A 83 19.94 -12.93 1.30
CA LEU A 83 19.03 -11.86 0.92
C LEU A 83 18.50 -12.13 -0.48
N ALA A 84 17.19 -12.10 -0.65
CA ALA A 84 16.52 -12.21 -1.95
C ALA A 84 15.61 -11.01 -2.17
N HIS A 85 15.47 -10.63 -3.43
CA HIS A 85 14.68 -9.48 -3.84
C HIS A 85 13.92 -9.79 -5.13
N GLU A 86 12.62 -9.49 -5.14
CA GLU A 86 11.81 -9.45 -6.36
C GLU A 86 11.59 -7.98 -6.69
N ARG A 87 12.02 -7.52 -7.88
CA ARG A 87 12.11 -6.10 -8.22
C ARG A 87 10.96 -5.64 -9.09
N LEU A 88 10.41 -4.46 -8.73
CA LEU A 88 9.71 -3.56 -9.64
C LEU A 88 10.66 -2.41 -10.03
N ALA A 89 10.87 -2.21 -11.32
CA ALA A 89 11.66 -1.10 -11.81
C ALA A 89 10.76 0.14 -12.05
N ILE A 90 10.72 1.07 -11.10
CA ILE A 90 10.10 2.40 -11.23
C ILE A 90 11.18 3.45 -11.45
N VAL A 91 12.25 3.41 -10.65
CA VAL A 91 13.43 4.25 -10.76
C VAL A 91 14.62 3.39 -11.20
N ASP A 92 15.48 3.91 -12.10
CA ASP A 92 16.64 3.25 -12.67
C ASP A 92 16.34 1.88 -13.32
N MET A 93 15.56 1.89 -14.38
CA MET A 93 15.11 0.66 -15.06
C MET A 93 16.25 -0.26 -15.52
N ASP A 94 17.42 0.29 -15.82
CA ASP A 94 18.52 -0.43 -16.46
C ASP A 94 19.55 -1.03 -15.48
N ALA A 95 19.86 -0.37 -14.36
CA ALA A 95 20.99 -0.71 -13.50
C ALA A 95 20.64 -1.01 -12.03
N GLY A 96 19.48 -0.61 -11.51
CA GLY A 96 19.09 -0.76 -10.09
C GLY A 96 18.72 -2.18 -9.66
N ALA A 97 19.40 -3.22 -10.16
CA ALA A 97 19.15 -4.61 -9.74
C ALA A 97 19.53 -4.80 -8.26
N GLN A 98 18.62 -5.42 -7.48
CA GLN A 98 18.82 -5.70 -6.06
C GLN A 98 19.05 -7.20 -5.80
N PRO A 99 19.72 -7.59 -4.68
CA PRO A 99 20.28 -6.72 -3.63
C PRO A 99 21.39 -5.78 -4.13
N LEU A 100 21.33 -4.50 -3.69
CA LEU A 100 22.37 -3.50 -3.96
C LEU A 100 23.62 -3.81 -3.13
N LYS A 101 24.80 -3.40 -3.63
CA LYS A 101 26.06 -3.65 -2.96
C LYS A 101 26.99 -2.45 -3.10
N THR A 102 27.86 -2.28 -2.12
CA THR A 102 29.03 -1.41 -2.28
C THR A 102 30.01 -1.99 -3.31
N GLU A 103 30.93 -1.17 -3.81
CA GLU A 103 31.98 -1.61 -4.75
C GLU A 103 32.81 -2.79 -4.20
N LYS A 104 33.06 -2.83 -2.88
CA LYS A 104 33.80 -3.89 -2.19
C LYS A 104 32.94 -5.10 -1.81
N GLU A 105 31.64 -5.03 -2.05
CA GLU A 105 30.65 -6.00 -1.59
C GLU A 105 30.67 -6.24 -0.06
N ASP A 106 31.14 -5.25 0.71
CA ASP A 106 31.16 -5.30 2.18
C ASP A 106 29.81 -4.98 2.81
N LEU A 107 28.94 -4.22 2.11
CA LEU A 107 27.54 -4.02 2.48
C LEU A 107 26.62 -4.54 1.39
N VAL A 108 25.54 -5.19 1.82
CA VAL A 108 24.50 -5.74 0.93
C VAL A 108 23.14 -5.27 1.41
N LEU A 109 22.32 -4.73 0.49
CA LEU A 109 21.05 -4.09 0.82
C LEU A 109 19.91 -4.62 -0.06
N ALA A 110 18.85 -5.08 0.58
CA ALA A 110 17.58 -5.37 -0.07
C ALA A 110 16.51 -4.40 0.45
N VAL A 111 15.89 -3.63 -0.44
CA VAL A 111 14.89 -2.60 -0.11
C VAL A 111 13.60 -2.85 -0.88
N ASN A 112 12.47 -2.75 -0.19
CA ASN A 112 11.15 -2.59 -0.77
C ASN A 112 10.68 -1.17 -0.46
N GLY A 113 10.60 -0.29 -1.47
CA GLY A 113 10.15 1.08 -1.30
C GLY A 113 10.95 2.11 -2.09
N GLU A 114 10.74 3.38 -1.79
CA GLU A 114 11.26 4.55 -2.47
C GLU A 114 11.82 5.57 -1.46
N ILE A 115 12.96 6.20 -1.77
CA ILE A 115 13.56 7.27 -0.96
C ILE A 115 13.49 8.58 -1.74
N TYR A 116 12.53 9.41 -1.41
CA TYR A 116 12.19 10.61 -2.19
C TYR A 116 13.28 11.70 -2.13
N ASN A 117 13.98 11.83 -0.99
CA ASN A 117 15.03 12.82 -0.79
C ASN A 117 16.45 12.28 -1.04
N HIS A 118 16.59 11.20 -1.85
CA HIS A 118 17.90 10.57 -2.10
C HIS A 118 18.95 11.53 -2.68
N LYS A 119 18.54 12.49 -3.52
CA LYS A 119 19.45 13.46 -4.15
C LYS A 119 20.03 14.44 -3.15
N GLU A 120 19.19 14.98 -2.27
CA GLU A 120 19.58 15.88 -1.19
C GLU A 120 20.54 15.16 -0.23
N LEU A 121 20.18 13.94 0.16
CA LEU A 121 21.03 13.11 1.02
C LEU A 121 22.38 12.77 0.35
N ALA A 122 22.37 12.44 -0.93
CA ALA A 122 23.59 12.17 -1.68
C ALA A 122 24.48 13.43 -1.76
N GLN A 123 23.89 14.60 -1.99
CA GLN A 123 24.62 15.86 -2.06
C GLN A 123 25.21 16.27 -0.70
N GLU A 124 24.49 16.05 0.39
CA GLU A 124 24.89 16.49 1.73
C GLU A 124 25.90 15.52 2.38
N TYR A 125 25.66 14.21 2.25
CA TYR A 125 26.40 13.20 3.01
C TYR A 125 27.22 12.22 2.16
N SER A 126 27.09 12.22 0.83
CA SER A 126 27.63 11.12 0.01
C SER A 126 28.49 11.59 -1.17
N GLN A 127 29.11 12.77 -1.09
CA GLN A 127 29.87 13.38 -2.20
C GLN A 127 31.00 12.49 -2.72
N ASP A 128 31.68 11.76 -1.83
CA ASP A 128 32.82 10.88 -2.15
C ASP A 128 32.42 9.41 -2.32
N TYR A 129 31.12 9.08 -2.19
CA TYR A 129 30.64 7.70 -2.34
C TYR A 129 30.52 7.33 -3.83
N PRO A 130 31.14 6.21 -4.27
CA PRO A 130 31.10 5.79 -5.67
C PRO A 130 29.80 5.05 -5.98
N PHE A 131 28.70 5.78 -6.21
CA PHE A 131 27.43 5.20 -6.59
C PHE A 131 27.55 4.26 -7.81
N GLN A 132 27.06 3.04 -7.68
CA GLN A 132 27.11 2.02 -8.72
C GLN A 132 25.86 2.06 -9.62
N THR A 133 24.76 2.61 -9.11
CA THR A 133 23.45 2.68 -9.78
C THR A 133 22.90 4.11 -9.72
N LYS A 134 21.72 4.29 -10.32
CA LYS A 134 20.91 5.50 -10.15
C LYS A 134 19.70 5.26 -9.26
N SER A 135 19.66 4.09 -8.61
CA SER A 135 18.59 3.77 -7.66
C SER A 135 18.62 4.77 -6.50
N ASP A 136 17.48 5.32 -6.17
CA ASP A 136 17.25 6.17 -5.01
C ASP A 136 17.61 5.47 -3.69
N CYS A 137 17.43 4.14 -3.63
CA CYS A 137 17.72 3.33 -2.44
C CYS A 137 19.23 3.15 -2.16
N GLU A 138 20.12 3.34 -3.13
CA GLU A 138 21.56 3.13 -2.93
C GLU A 138 22.15 4.12 -1.92
N VAL A 139 21.52 5.28 -1.71
CA VAL A 139 21.94 6.25 -0.69
C VAL A 139 21.97 5.67 0.72
N ILE A 140 21.17 4.64 1.01
CA ILE A 140 21.15 3.94 2.30
C ILE A 140 22.52 3.31 2.61
N LEU A 141 23.19 2.72 1.61
CA LEU A 141 24.52 2.13 1.78
C LEU A 141 25.55 3.18 2.18
N SER A 142 25.54 4.33 1.48
CA SER A 142 26.44 5.44 1.79
C SER A 142 26.21 6.03 3.18
N LEU A 143 24.96 6.24 3.56
CA LEU A 143 24.61 6.79 4.87
C LEU A 143 24.99 5.85 6.01
N TYR A 144 24.77 4.54 5.83
CA TYR A 144 25.16 3.53 6.82
C TYR A 144 26.68 3.51 7.05
N GLN A 145 27.48 3.58 6.00
CA GLN A 145 28.95 3.64 6.12
C GLN A 145 29.43 4.83 6.97
N GLN A 146 28.71 5.95 6.92
CA GLN A 146 29.11 7.17 7.61
C GLN A 146 28.55 7.31 9.01
N GLN A 147 27.33 6.84 9.25
CA GLN A 147 26.53 7.19 10.43
C GLN A 147 25.99 5.97 11.20
N GLY A 148 26.27 4.72 10.73
CA GLY A 148 25.62 3.53 11.28
C GLY A 148 24.10 3.65 11.18
N SER A 149 23.36 3.24 12.22
CA SER A 149 21.88 3.32 12.24
C SER A 149 21.29 4.74 12.43
N ALA A 150 22.11 5.74 12.77
CA ALA A 150 21.64 7.10 13.09
C ALA A 150 21.04 7.88 11.90
N PHE A 151 21.23 7.40 10.67
CA PHE A 151 20.71 8.07 9.46
C PHE A 151 19.22 7.84 9.23
N ILE A 152 18.60 6.82 9.84
CA ILE A 152 17.27 6.31 9.42
C ILE A 152 16.21 7.42 9.46
N ASP A 153 16.18 8.29 10.48
CA ASP A 153 15.22 9.39 10.53
C ASP A 153 15.45 10.49 9.48
N LYS A 154 16.60 10.50 8.79
CA LYS A 154 16.84 11.40 7.66
C LYS A 154 16.18 10.93 6.37
N LEU A 155 15.83 9.63 6.27
CA LEU A 155 15.14 9.10 5.12
C LEU A 155 13.74 9.68 5.04
N HIS A 156 13.41 10.21 3.86
CA HIS A 156 12.08 10.68 3.49
C HIS A 156 11.57 9.77 2.37
N GLY A 157 10.65 8.89 2.70
CA GLY A 157 10.18 7.88 1.77
C GLY A 157 9.25 6.87 2.43
N MET A 158 8.85 5.89 1.66
CA MET A 158 8.16 4.69 2.10
C MET A 158 9.09 3.49 1.89
N PHE A 159 9.41 2.75 2.95
CA PHE A 159 10.42 1.71 2.84
C PHE A 159 10.33 0.62 3.91
N ALA A 160 10.82 -0.55 3.53
CA ALA A 160 11.27 -1.60 4.44
C ALA A 160 12.55 -2.21 3.87
N PHE A 161 13.60 -2.37 4.67
CA PHE A 161 14.87 -2.88 4.17
C PHE A 161 15.57 -3.84 5.13
N ILE A 162 16.46 -4.64 4.52
CA ILE A 162 17.46 -5.47 5.17
C ILE A 162 18.82 -5.02 4.65
N LEU A 163 19.67 -4.48 5.52
CA LEU A 163 21.07 -4.19 5.23
C LEU A 163 21.93 -5.18 6.01
N TYR A 164 22.90 -5.80 5.33
CA TYR A 164 23.84 -6.76 5.92
C TYR A 164 25.27 -6.27 5.73
N ASP A 165 26.05 -6.27 6.82
CA ASP A 165 27.46 -5.93 6.85
C ASP A 165 28.29 -7.20 6.92
N THR A 166 29.06 -7.50 5.84
CA THR A 166 29.89 -8.70 5.75
C THR A 166 31.17 -8.64 6.56
N ASN A 167 31.54 -7.45 7.07
CA ASN A 167 32.77 -7.28 7.85
C ASN A 167 32.66 -7.92 9.25
N ASP A 168 31.44 -7.90 9.83
CA ASP A 168 31.21 -8.39 11.18
C ASP A 168 29.93 -9.23 11.31
N ASP A 169 29.34 -9.61 10.17
CA ASP A 169 28.11 -10.39 10.05
C ASP A 169 26.89 -9.76 10.74
N SER A 170 26.91 -8.42 10.89
CA SER A 170 25.79 -7.68 11.48
C SER A 170 24.75 -7.29 10.44
N TYR A 171 23.57 -6.96 10.91
CA TYR A 171 22.48 -6.50 10.05
C TYR A 171 21.66 -5.37 10.67
N LEU A 172 21.05 -4.57 9.79
CA LEU A 172 20.13 -3.51 10.14
C LEU A 172 18.81 -3.74 9.40
N LEU A 173 17.72 -3.84 10.16
CA LEU A 173 16.35 -3.85 9.63
C LEU A 173 15.70 -2.52 9.96
N ALA A 174 14.93 -1.94 9.03
CA ALA A 174 14.12 -0.76 9.32
C ALA A 174 12.86 -0.72 8.47
N ARG A 175 11.81 -0.10 9.01
CA ARG A 175 10.53 0.11 8.35
C ARG A 175 10.12 1.57 8.48
N ASP A 176 9.49 2.13 7.44
CA ASP A 176 9.06 3.52 7.39
C ASP A 176 8.17 3.94 8.58
N HIS A 177 8.03 5.26 8.75
CA HIS A 177 7.52 5.94 9.93
C HIS A 177 6.12 5.47 10.39
N ILE A 178 5.23 5.04 9.50
CA ILE A 178 3.87 4.55 9.82
C ILE A 178 3.54 3.19 9.20
N GLY A 179 4.54 2.52 8.56
CA GLY A 179 4.38 1.20 7.98
C GLY A 179 3.59 1.15 6.68
N ILE A 180 3.81 2.13 5.78
CA ILE A 180 3.26 2.13 4.42
C ILE A 180 3.68 0.86 3.69
N ILE A 181 4.97 0.51 3.84
CA ILE A 181 5.50 -0.73 3.30
C ILE A 181 5.39 -1.84 4.35
N PRO A 182 4.78 -2.99 4.02
CA PRO A 182 4.67 -4.11 4.95
C PRO A 182 6.02 -4.80 5.14
N MET A 183 6.26 -5.26 6.39
CA MET A 183 7.41 -6.07 6.76
C MET A 183 7.05 -6.98 7.93
N TYR A 184 7.43 -8.24 7.82
CA TYR A 184 7.26 -9.27 8.84
C TYR A 184 8.59 -9.93 9.14
N TYR A 185 8.75 -10.41 10.36
CA TYR A 185 9.88 -11.23 10.75
C TYR A 185 9.42 -12.44 11.56
N GLY A 186 10.24 -13.46 11.61
CA GLY A 186 9.91 -14.67 12.33
C GLY A 186 11.14 -15.54 12.61
N TYR A 187 10.94 -16.57 13.39
CA TYR A 187 12.00 -17.51 13.77
C TYR A 187 11.58 -18.95 13.44
N ASP A 188 12.54 -19.73 12.93
CA ASP A 188 12.37 -21.16 12.76
C ASP A 188 12.69 -21.95 14.06
N ASP A 189 12.69 -23.28 13.97
CA ASP A 189 12.98 -24.17 15.12
C ASP A 189 14.42 -24.04 15.65
N LEU A 190 15.35 -23.52 14.85
CA LEU A 190 16.75 -23.30 15.23
C LEU A 190 16.99 -21.89 15.78
N GLY A 191 15.96 -21.02 15.71
CA GLY A 191 16.05 -19.62 16.08
C GLY A 191 16.85 -18.80 15.06
N GLN A 192 16.85 -19.20 13.77
CA GLN A 192 17.31 -18.41 12.65
C GLN A 192 16.26 -17.34 12.35
N LEU A 193 16.68 -16.12 12.05
CA LEU A 193 15.78 -15.00 11.76
C LEU A 193 15.41 -14.97 10.29
N TYR A 194 14.12 -14.96 10.01
CA TYR A 194 13.54 -14.76 8.69
C TYR A 194 12.86 -13.40 8.62
N VAL A 195 13.00 -12.70 7.50
CA VAL A 195 12.38 -11.39 7.23
C VAL A 195 11.73 -11.42 5.86
N ALA A 196 10.51 -10.88 5.74
CA ALA A 196 9.82 -10.82 4.45
C ALA A 196 8.88 -9.63 4.36
N SER A 197 8.62 -9.16 3.12
CA SER A 197 7.60 -8.15 2.83
C SER A 197 6.18 -8.62 3.16
N GLU A 198 5.89 -9.91 3.01
CA GLU A 198 4.56 -10.46 3.25
C GLU A 198 4.62 -11.74 4.10
N LEU A 199 3.59 -11.93 4.92
CA LEU A 199 3.44 -13.04 5.85
C LEU A 199 3.51 -14.41 5.17
N LYS A 200 2.92 -14.54 3.96
CA LYS A 200 2.89 -15.81 3.21
C LYS A 200 4.27 -16.42 2.97
N ALA A 201 5.30 -15.58 2.86
CA ALA A 201 6.67 -16.05 2.67
C ALA A 201 7.31 -16.58 3.96
N LEU A 202 6.70 -16.38 5.12
CA LEU A 202 7.16 -16.87 6.42
C LEU A 202 6.31 -18.03 6.94
N ASN A 203 5.07 -18.17 6.46
CA ASN A 203 4.06 -19.07 7.02
C ASN A 203 4.54 -20.55 7.12
N ASP A 204 5.26 -21.03 6.12
CA ASP A 204 5.68 -22.44 6.07
C ASP A 204 7.06 -22.69 6.70
N VAL A 205 7.82 -21.65 7.03
CA VAL A 205 9.21 -21.75 7.50
C VAL A 205 9.41 -21.26 8.93
N CYS A 206 8.48 -20.44 9.46
CA CYS A 206 8.59 -19.87 10.81
C CYS A 206 7.55 -20.45 11.77
N LYS A 207 7.95 -20.67 13.01
CA LYS A 207 7.04 -21.05 14.12
C LYS A 207 6.40 -19.85 14.80
N GLN A 208 7.07 -18.73 14.74
CA GLN A 208 6.60 -17.45 15.24
C GLN A 208 6.76 -16.42 14.15
N ILE A 209 5.70 -15.66 13.89
CA ILE A 209 5.69 -14.57 12.92
C ILE A 209 5.17 -13.32 13.63
N ILE A 210 5.84 -12.21 13.40
CA ILE A 210 5.54 -10.92 14.02
C ILE A 210 5.61 -9.85 12.93
N GLU A 211 4.65 -8.94 12.91
CA GLU A 211 4.76 -7.74 12.07
C GLU A 211 5.83 -6.81 12.64
N PHE A 212 6.74 -6.33 11.78
CA PHE A 212 7.78 -5.40 12.21
C PHE A 212 7.14 -4.02 12.47
N PRO A 213 7.35 -3.40 13.65
CA PRO A 213 6.65 -2.19 14.03
C PRO A 213 7.02 -1.00 13.14
N PRO A 214 6.05 -0.15 12.76
CA PRO A 214 6.31 1.09 12.02
C PRO A 214 7.22 2.06 12.77
N GLY A 215 8.06 2.82 12.04
CA GLY A 215 8.94 3.82 12.65
C GLY A 215 10.03 3.26 13.55
N HIS A 216 10.37 1.98 13.37
CA HIS A 216 11.38 1.28 14.18
C HIS A 216 12.50 0.71 13.32
N TYR A 217 13.60 0.39 13.98
CA TYR A 217 14.72 -0.36 13.43
C TYR A 217 15.21 -1.42 14.41
N LEU A 218 15.90 -2.41 13.88
CA LEU A 218 16.66 -3.42 14.64
C LEU A 218 18.09 -3.41 14.11
N ASP A 219 19.02 -2.92 14.92
CA ASP A 219 20.45 -3.12 14.72
C ASP A 219 20.87 -4.38 15.51
N SER A 220 21.41 -5.39 14.82
CA SER A 220 21.81 -6.65 15.44
C SER A 220 22.91 -6.47 16.50
N LYS A 221 23.72 -5.41 16.41
CA LYS A 221 24.72 -5.04 17.40
C LYS A 221 24.12 -4.57 18.72
N GLU A 222 22.93 -3.99 18.65
CA GLU A 222 22.16 -3.52 19.82
C GLU A 222 21.21 -4.60 20.36
N GLY A 223 20.70 -5.47 19.48
CA GLY A 223 19.91 -6.65 19.84
C GLY A 223 18.45 -6.37 20.23
N GLU A 224 17.95 -5.15 20.07
CA GLU A 224 16.58 -4.76 20.39
C GLU A 224 15.96 -3.86 19.32
N ILE A 225 14.64 -3.93 19.15
CA ILE A 225 13.89 -3.07 18.24
C ILE A 225 13.67 -1.71 18.92
N LYS A 226 14.09 -0.63 18.25
CA LYS A 226 14.02 0.75 18.76
C LYS A 226 13.24 1.66 17.84
N PRO A 227 12.43 2.60 18.39
CA PRO A 227 11.80 3.62 17.59
C PRO A 227 12.81 4.69 17.16
N TYR A 228 12.83 5.03 15.86
CA TYR A 228 13.56 6.20 15.34
C TYR A 228 12.62 7.39 15.08
N TYR A 229 11.33 7.14 14.80
CA TYR A 229 10.35 8.18 14.52
C TYR A 229 9.62 8.60 15.78
N LYS A 230 10.11 9.66 16.42
CA LYS A 230 9.49 10.27 17.60
C LYS A 230 9.21 11.73 17.28
N ARG A 231 7.98 12.19 17.55
CA ARG A 231 7.51 13.52 17.18
C ARG A 231 6.76 14.19 18.31
N ASP A 232 7.05 15.46 18.54
CA ASP A 232 6.46 16.26 19.62
C ASP A 232 4.97 16.50 19.41
N TRP A 233 4.50 16.49 18.16
CA TRP A 233 3.08 16.65 17.83
C TRP A 233 2.19 15.51 18.36
N ARG A 234 2.75 14.43 18.87
CA ARG A 234 1.99 13.35 19.51
C ARG A 234 1.36 13.79 20.84
N GLU A 235 1.94 14.78 21.49
CA GLU A 235 1.42 15.33 22.75
C GLU A 235 0.51 16.53 22.46
N TYR A 236 -0.76 16.44 22.89
CA TYR A 236 -1.76 17.49 22.65
C TYR A 236 -1.28 18.89 23.07
N ASP A 237 -0.62 18.99 24.22
CA ASP A 237 -0.15 20.26 24.75
C ASP A 237 0.89 20.95 23.86
N ASN A 238 1.57 20.22 22.99
CA ASN A 238 2.55 20.76 22.04
C ASN A 238 1.89 21.32 20.77
N VAL A 239 0.64 20.96 20.48
CA VAL A 239 -0.07 21.36 19.25
C VAL A 239 -1.27 22.27 19.52
N ALA A 240 -1.75 22.33 20.75
CA ALA A 240 -2.84 23.23 21.13
C ALA A 240 -2.43 24.70 20.95
N GLY A 241 -3.20 25.45 20.14
CA GLY A 241 -2.89 26.86 19.83
C GLY A 241 -1.74 27.04 18.83
N SER A 242 -1.34 26.01 18.11
CA SER A 242 -0.31 26.08 17.07
C SER A 242 -0.64 27.12 15.98
N ASP A 243 0.40 27.81 15.50
CA ASP A 243 0.32 28.83 14.45
C ASP A 243 0.24 28.25 13.03
N VAL A 244 0.34 26.92 12.85
CA VAL A 244 0.22 26.27 11.55
C VAL A 244 -1.08 26.67 10.87
N THR A 245 -1.00 27.05 9.59
CA THR A 245 -2.09 27.62 8.80
C THR A 245 -2.57 26.64 7.72
N LYS A 246 -3.68 26.96 7.06
CA LYS A 246 -4.15 26.22 5.89
C LYS A 246 -3.20 26.38 4.68
N GLU A 247 -2.49 27.49 4.60
CA GLU A 247 -1.48 27.77 3.60
C GLU A 247 -0.27 26.82 3.76
N ASP A 248 0.14 26.54 5.00
CA ASP A 248 1.19 25.57 5.31
C ASP A 248 0.76 24.15 4.95
N ILE A 249 -0.47 23.76 5.25
CA ILE A 249 -1.07 22.47 4.84
C ILE A 249 -1.06 22.35 3.32
N LYS A 250 -1.48 23.40 2.61
CA LYS A 250 -1.49 23.42 1.14
C LYS A 250 -0.09 23.23 0.57
N ALA A 251 0.86 24.04 1.03
CA ALA A 251 2.24 23.99 0.55
C ALA A 251 2.88 22.61 0.82
N ALA A 252 2.67 22.07 2.02
CA ALA A 252 3.19 20.75 2.40
C ALA A 252 2.58 19.63 1.55
N LEU A 253 1.28 19.66 1.24
CA LEU A 253 0.64 18.63 0.40
C LEU A 253 1.05 18.75 -1.06
N GLU A 254 1.19 19.98 -1.59
CA GLU A 254 1.71 20.19 -2.94
C GLU A 254 3.13 19.64 -3.07
N GLU A 255 3.99 19.88 -2.09
CA GLU A 255 5.36 19.35 -2.06
C GLU A 255 5.37 17.83 -1.91
N SER A 256 4.53 17.28 -1.04
CA SER A 256 4.37 15.83 -0.92
C SER A 256 3.97 15.19 -2.26
N VAL A 257 2.94 15.70 -2.92
CA VAL A 257 2.56 15.18 -4.24
C VAL A 257 3.72 15.31 -5.23
N ARG A 258 4.43 16.44 -5.24
CA ARG A 258 5.58 16.67 -6.12
C ARG A 258 6.64 15.58 -5.96
N THR A 259 7.04 15.27 -4.73
CA THR A 259 8.07 14.25 -4.46
C THR A 259 7.59 12.85 -4.83
N HIS A 260 6.31 12.54 -4.60
CA HIS A 260 5.71 11.27 -4.95
C HIS A 260 5.53 11.05 -6.47
N LEU A 261 5.68 12.10 -7.30
CA LEU A 261 5.69 11.95 -8.76
C LEU A 261 7.05 11.48 -9.34
N MET A 262 8.07 11.27 -8.51
CA MET A 262 9.36 10.71 -8.92
C MET A 262 9.18 9.34 -9.57
N SER A 263 9.38 9.24 -10.90
CA SER A 263 9.15 8.00 -11.65
C SER A 263 9.78 8.05 -13.05
N ASP A 264 10.44 6.98 -13.45
CA ASP A 264 10.92 6.76 -14.82
C ASP A 264 9.89 6.00 -15.69
N VAL A 265 8.70 5.73 -15.16
CA VAL A 265 7.64 4.94 -15.82
C VAL A 265 6.29 5.66 -15.81
N PRO A 266 5.33 5.27 -16.68
CA PRO A 266 3.98 5.82 -16.65
C PRO A 266 3.29 5.60 -15.30
N TYR A 267 2.59 6.64 -14.83
CA TYR A 267 1.82 6.63 -13.60
C TYR A 267 0.42 7.21 -13.79
N GLY A 268 -0.44 7.01 -12.81
CA GLY A 268 -1.80 7.54 -12.79
C GLY A 268 -2.25 7.94 -11.39
N VAL A 269 -3.52 8.27 -11.25
CA VAL A 269 -4.15 8.61 -9.97
C VAL A 269 -5.42 7.79 -9.76
N LEU A 270 -5.68 7.41 -8.52
CA LEU A 270 -6.96 6.85 -8.13
C LEU A 270 -7.92 8.01 -7.84
N LEU A 271 -9.08 8.02 -8.48
CA LEU A 271 -10.04 9.11 -8.43
C LEU A 271 -11.43 8.58 -8.14
N SER A 272 -11.85 8.60 -6.86
CA SER A 272 -13.19 8.19 -6.43
C SER A 272 -14.23 9.33 -6.51
N GLY A 273 -13.79 10.56 -6.81
CA GLY A 273 -14.65 11.73 -6.75
C GLY A 273 -14.92 12.26 -5.32
N GLY A 274 -14.35 11.63 -4.30
CA GLY A 274 -14.25 12.17 -2.96
C GLY A 274 -13.19 13.26 -2.85
N LEU A 275 -13.24 14.08 -1.79
CA LEU A 275 -12.32 15.21 -1.58
C LEU A 275 -10.84 14.81 -1.74
N ASP A 276 -10.42 13.77 -1.03
CA ASP A 276 -9.01 13.40 -0.87
C ASP A 276 -8.37 13.00 -2.19
N SER A 277 -8.99 12.05 -2.89
CA SER A 277 -8.54 11.59 -4.20
C SER A 277 -8.58 12.71 -5.24
N SER A 278 -9.56 13.61 -5.16
CA SER A 278 -9.72 14.73 -6.08
C SER A 278 -8.66 15.80 -5.88
N VAL A 279 -8.30 16.13 -4.62
CA VAL A 279 -7.21 17.06 -4.30
C VAL A 279 -5.88 16.54 -4.81
N ILE A 280 -5.54 15.27 -4.50
CA ILE A 280 -4.31 14.64 -5.01
C ILE A 280 -4.27 14.66 -6.55
N SER A 281 -5.37 14.29 -7.19
CA SER A 281 -5.46 14.26 -8.67
C SER A 281 -5.30 15.65 -9.28
N ALA A 282 -5.90 16.68 -8.69
CA ALA A 282 -5.80 18.06 -9.16
C ALA A 282 -4.37 18.63 -9.03
N ILE A 283 -3.68 18.34 -7.91
CA ILE A 283 -2.28 18.73 -7.72
C ILE A 283 -1.39 17.98 -8.72
N ALA A 284 -1.53 16.65 -8.82
CA ALA A 284 -0.76 15.81 -9.72
C ALA A 284 -0.91 16.25 -11.17
N GLN A 285 -2.13 16.57 -11.63
CA GLN A 285 -2.39 17.06 -12.99
C GLN A 285 -1.65 18.38 -13.29
N LYS A 286 -1.57 19.30 -12.34
CA LYS A 286 -0.82 20.55 -12.51
C LYS A 286 0.69 20.31 -12.70
N MET A 287 1.22 19.25 -12.10
CA MET A 287 2.65 18.94 -12.10
C MET A 287 3.07 17.92 -13.15
N SER A 288 2.14 17.09 -13.65
CA SER A 288 2.42 15.94 -14.53
C SER A 288 3.04 16.25 -15.89
N ALA A 289 2.99 17.51 -16.33
CA ALA A 289 3.52 17.91 -17.65
C ALA A 289 5.06 17.87 -17.73
N ARG A 290 5.77 17.90 -16.60
CA ARG A 290 7.23 17.94 -16.52
C ARG A 290 7.75 16.92 -15.53
N ARG A 291 8.97 16.45 -15.78
CA ARG A 291 9.67 15.51 -14.88
C ARG A 291 10.10 16.22 -13.61
N VAL A 292 9.80 15.58 -12.48
CA VAL A 292 10.22 16.05 -11.16
C VAL A 292 11.71 15.76 -10.92
N GLU A 293 12.22 14.65 -11.47
CA GLU A 293 13.57 14.15 -11.27
C GLU A 293 14.67 15.09 -11.82
N ASP A 294 14.33 15.98 -12.74
CA ASP A 294 15.25 16.97 -13.33
C ASP A 294 14.83 18.42 -13.07
N ASP A 295 14.10 18.67 -11.97
CA ASP A 295 13.59 19.99 -11.58
C ASP A 295 12.69 20.64 -12.67
N GLY A 296 11.96 19.83 -13.40
CA GLY A 296 11.06 20.29 -14.45
C GLY A 296 11.74 20.77 -15.74
N LYS A 297 13.01 20.44 -15.96
CA LYS A 297 13.77 20.84 -17.17
C LYS A 297 13.28 20.10 -18.40
N SER A 298 12.91 18.83 -18.27
CA SER A 298 12.37 18.02 -19.38
C SER A 298 10.87 17.79 -19.27
N LYS A 299 10.26 17.40 -20.39
CA LYS A 299 8.86 16.96 -20.41
C LYS A 299 8.74 15.58 -19.78
N ALA A 300 7.63 15.32 -19.10
CA ALA A 300 7.31 13.98 -18.61
C ALA A 300 7.26 12.97 -19.76
N TRP A 301 7.62 11.74 -19.47
CA TRP A 301 7.51 10.62 -20.42
C TRP A 301 6.06 10.41 -20.89
N TRP A 302 5.11 10.71 -20.01
CA TRP A 302 3.69 10.55 -20.19
C TRP A 302 2.99 11.86 -19.86
N PRO A 303 2.80 12.75 -20.85
CA PRO A 303 2.34 14.13 -20.60
C PRO A 303 0.86 14.25 -20.23
N GLN A 304 0.10 13.15 -20.33
CA GLN A 304 -1.32 13.11 -19.98
C GLN A 304 -1.50 12.19 -18.77
N LEU A 305 -2.03 12.75 -17.68
CA LEU A 305 -2.32 11.99 -16.48
C LEU A 305 -3.57 11.13 -16.69
N HIS A 306 -3.45 9.83 -16.34
CA HIS A 306 -4.56 8.90 -16.33
C HIS A 306 -5.18 8.85 -14.94
N SER A 307 -6.51 8.90 -14.85
CA SER A 307 -7.26 8.71 -13.61
C SER A 307 -8.14 7.47 -13.69
N PHE A 308 -8.33 6.79 -12.56
CA PHE A 308 -9.03 5.52 -12.47
C PHE A 308 -10.08 5.57 -11.38
N ALA A 309 -11.31 5.15 -11.72
CA ALA A 309 -12.39 4.89 -10.78
C ALA A 309 -12.95 3.49 -11.01
N ILE A 310 -13.49 2.87 -9.97
CA ILE A 310 -14.18 1.59 -10.05
C ILE A 310 -15.46 1.62 -9.23
N GLY A 311 -16.52 1.00 -9.74
CA GLY A 311 -17.79 0.85 -9.03
C GLY A 311 -18.70 -0.16 -9.70
N LEU A 312 -19.80 -0.47 -9.03
CA LEU A 312 -20.94 -1.11 -9.67
C LEU A 312 -21.60 -0.13 -10.66
N GLU A 313 -22.36 -0.63 -11.59
CA GLU A 313 -23.09 0.23 -12.53
C GLU A 313 -23.98 1.24 -11.77
N GLY A 314 -23.84 2.54 -12.07
CA GLY A 314 -24.58 3.62 -11.40
C GLY A 314 -24.03 4.04 -10.03
N ALA A 315 -22.84 3.57 -9.63
CA ALA A 315 -22.23 3.94 -8.36
C ALA A 315 -22.00 5.47 -8.25
N PRO A 316 -22.32 6.11 -7.10
CA PRO A 316 -22.26 7.56 -6.95
C PRO A 316 -20.82 8.12 -7.13
N ASP A 317 -19.82 7.36 -6.73
CA ASP A 317 -18.43 7.76 -6.88
C ASP A 317 -17.99 7.84 -8.34
N LEU A 318 -18.51 7.00 -9.24
CA LEU A 318 -18.20 7.07 -10.68
C LEU A 318 -18.67 8.39 -11.28
N VAL A 319 -19.89 8.83 -10.93
CA VAL A 319 -20.44 10.11 -11.40
C VAL A 319 -19.61 11.30 -10.90
N ALA A 320 -19.22 11.28 -9.62
CA ALA A 320 -18.39 12.33 -9.03
C ALA A 320 -16.97 12.34 -9.63
N ALA A 321 -16.38 11.18 -9.83
CA ALA A 321 -15.05 11.02 -10.45
C ALA A 321 -15.01 11.58 -11.87
N GLN A 322 -16.04 11.30 -12.69
CA GLN A 322 -16.11 11.84 -14.06
C GLN A 322 -16.14 13.38 -14.07
N LYS A 323 -16.93 14.00 -13.19
CA LYS A 323 -16.99 15.48 -13.08
C LYS A 323 -15.63 16.09 -12.74
N VAL A 324 -14.91 15.48 -11.79
CA VAL A 324 -13.55 15.93 -11.43
C VAL A 324 -12.60 15.73 -12.61
N ALA A 325 -12.62 14.57 -13.24
CA ALA A 325 -11.76 14.24 -14.38
C ALA A 325 -11.94 15.22 -15.54
N ASP A 326 -13.20 15.58 -15.87
CA ASP A 326 -13.52 16.55 -16.91
C ASP A 326 -12.96 17.94 -16.58
N MET A 327 -13.07 18.37 -15.31
CA MET A 327 -12.56 19.67 -14.86
C MET A 327 -11.03 19.74 -14.88
N ILE A 328 -10.35 18.73 -14.34
CA ILE A 328 -8.88 18.75 -14.24
C ILE A 328 -8.18 18.29 -15.53
N GLY A 329 -8.92 17.69 -16.47
CA GLY A 329 -8.41 17.30 -17.79
C GLY A 329 -7.57 16.03 -17.80
N THR A 330 -7.89 15.02 -16.97
CA THR A 330 -7.26 13.71 -17.01
C THR A 330 -7.89 12.81 -18.08
N ILE A 331 -7.13 11.78 -18.53
CA ILE A 331 -7.73 10.67 -19.28
C ILE A 331 -8.38 9.73 -18.27
N HIS A 332 -9.70 9.87 -18.13
CA HIS A 332 -10.45 9.10 -17.14
C HIS A 332 -10.78 7.69 -17.64
N HIS A 333 -10.65 6.72 -16.73
CA HIS A 333 -11.00 5.33 -16.94
C HIS A 333 -12.00 4.90 -15.88
N GLU A 334 -13.26 4.84 -16.28
CA GLU A 334 -14.33 4.29 -15.48
C GLU A 334 -14.34 2.76 -15.64
N LEU A 335 -14.21 2.04 -14.54
CA LEU A 335 -14.17 0.59 -14.51
C LEU A 335 -15.38 0.05 -13.76
N HIS A 336 -16.02 -0.94 -14.34
CA HIS A 336 -17.16 -1.62 -13.73
C HIS A 336 -16.77 -3.03 -13.27
N PHE A 337 -17.36 -3.44 -12.16
CA PHE A 337 -17.38 -4.83 -11.71
C PHE A 337 -18.80 -5.23 -11.33
N THR A 338 -19.09 -6.53 -11.36
CA THR A 338 -20.35 -7.09 -10.87
C THR A 338 -20.17 -7.59 -9.44
N VAL A 339 -21.28 -7.72 -8.70
CA VAL A 339 -21.25 -8.38 -7.38
C VAL A 339 -20.58 -9.75 -7.46
N GLN A 340 -20.83 -10.51 -8.53
CA GLN A 340 -20.24 -11.84 -8.71
C GLN A 340 -18.72 -11.76 -8.91
N ASP A 341 -18.22 -10.79 -9.69
CA ASP A 341 -16.75 -10.57 -9.81
C ASP A 341 -16.11 -10.31 -8.45
N GLY A 342 -16.80 -9.53 -7.59
CA GLY A 342 -16.34 -9.25 -6.23
C GLY A 342 -16.33 -10.49 -5.35
N LEU A 343 -17.41 -11.26 -5.34
CA LEU A 343 -17.52 -12.50 -4.55
C LEU A 343 -16.48 -13.54 -4.98
N ASP A 344 -16.25 -13.70 -6.28
CA ASP A 344 -15.25 -14.63 -6.82
C ASP A 344 -13.81 -14.20 -6.45
N ALA A 345 -13.58 -12.91 -6.24
CA ALA A 345 -12.25 -12.39 -5.88
C ALA A 345 -11.93 -12.49 -4.38
N ILE A 346 -12.90 -12.71 -3.48
CA ILE A 346 -12.70 -12.65 -2.01
C ILE A 346 -11.55 -13.55 -1.55
N SER A 347 -11.47 -14.79 -2.06
CA SER A 347 -10.42 -15.72 -1.67
C SER A 347 -9.02 -15.21 -2.05
N ASP A 348 -8.85 -14.67 -3.27
CA ASP A 348 -7.60 -14.09 -3.72
C ASP A 348 -7.25 -12.82 -2.93
N VAL A 349 -8.26 -11.99 -2.65
CA VAL A 349 -8.08 -10.77 -1.82
C VAL A 349 -7.57 -11.15 -0.44
N ILE A 350 -8.19 -12.10 0.24
CA ILE A 350 -7.74 -12.57 1.57
C ILE A 350 -6.31 -13.14 1.50
N TYR A 351 -5.97 -13.89 0.45
CA TYR A 351 -4.63 -14.41 0.24
C TYR A 351 -3.58 -13.30 0.08
N HIS A 352 -3.90 -12.27 -0.72
CA HIS A 352 -2.95 -11.18 -0.97
C HIS A 352 -2.86 -10.21 0.20
N LEU A 353 -3.98 -9.86 0.84
CA LEU A 353 -4.00 -8.94 1.98
C LEU A 353 -3.52 -9.58 3.28
N GLU A 354 -3.63 -10.92 3.40
CA GLU A 354 -3.22 -11.65 4.59
C GLU A 354 -3.98 -11.22 5.84
N THR A 355 -5.27 -10.94 5.69
CA THR A 355 -6.17 -10.53 6.77
C THR A 355 -7.56 -11.15 6.60
N TYR A 356 -8.30 -11.27 7.69
CA TYR A 356 -9.71 -11.63 7.73
C TYR A 356 -10.58 -10.55 8.40
N ASP A 357 -10.01 -9.35 8.61
CA ASP A 357 -10.77 -8.20 9.10
C ASP A 357 -11.86 -7.82 8.10
N VAL A 358 -13.11 -7.72 8.58
CA VAL A 358 -14.27 -7.59 7.72
C VAL A 358 -14.20 -6.36 6.82
N THR A 359 -13.88 -5.21 7.39
CA THR A 359 -13.77 -3.95 6.63
C THR A 359 -12.60 -3.98 5.68
N THR A 360 -11.46 -4.55 6.14
CA THR A 360 -10.23 -4.67 5.36
C THR A 360 -10.32 -5.77 4.27
N VAL A 361 -11.38 -6.53 4.17
CA VAL A 361 -11.66 -7.42 3.02
C VAL A 361 -12.66 -6.78 2.06
N ARG A 362 -13.72 -6.11 2.56
CA ARG A 362 -14.75 -5.48 1.72
C ARG A 362 -14.21 -4.37 0.83
N ALA A 363 -13.50 -3.41 1.43
CA ALA A 363 -13.01 -2.23 0.75
C ALA A 363 -11.92 -2.52 -0.32
N PRO A 364 -10.92 -3.38 -0.09
CA PRO A 364 -9.89 -3.64 -1.10
C PRO A 364 -10.34 -4.55 -2.25
N THR A 365 -11.48 -5.23 -2.16
CA THR A 365 -11.93 -6.09 -3.27
C THR A 365 -12.12 -5.31 -4.57
N PRO A 366 -12.81 -4.16 -4.62
CA PRO A 366 -12.83 -3.30 -5.80
C PRO A 366 -11.44 -2.81 -6.21
N MET A 367 -10.58 -2.41 -5.26
CA MET A 367 -9.21 -1.97 -5.56
C MET A 367 -8.38 -3.07 -6.20
N TYR A 368 -8.48 -4.30 -5.74
CA TYR A 368 -7.82 -5.46 -6.33
C TYR A 368 -8.26 -5.69 -7.78
N LEU A 369 -9.57 -5.60 -8.06
CA LEU A 369 -10.11 -5.74 -9.41
C LEU A 369 -9.68 -4.59 -10.33
N MET A 370 -9.66 -3.35 -9.81
CA MET A 370 -9.18 -2.17 -10.52
C MET A 370 -7.69 -2.30 -10.89
N SER A 371 -6.86 -2.74 -9.94
CA SER A 371 -5.41 -2.90 -10.13
C SER A 371 -5.08 -3.83 -11.30
N ARG A 372 -5.85 -4.92 -11.45
CA ARG A 372 -5.72 -5.84 -12.59
C ARG A 372 -5.89 -5.11 -13.94
N LYS A 373 -6.84 -4.19 -14.01
CA LYS A 373 -7.10 -3.39 -15.22
C LYS A 373 -6.02 -2.34 -15.45
N ILE A 374 -5.61 -1.62 -14.41
CA ILE A 374 -4.53 -0.62 -14.48
C ILE A 374 -3.23 -1.27 -14.98
N LYS A 375 -2.87 -2.44 -14.44
CA LYS A 375 -1.72 -3.22 -14.92
C LYS A 375 -1.79 -3.54 -16.40
N ALA A 376 -2.96 -3.98 -16.88
CA ALA A 376 -3.16 -4.34 -18.30
C ALA A 376 -2.95 -3.14 -19.24
N MET A 377 -3.03 -1.91 -18.72
CA MET A 377 -2.75 -0.66 -19.44
C MET A 377 -1.28 -0.23 -19.40
N GLY A 378 -0.41 -1.01 -18.72
CA GLY A 378 1.03 -0.75 -18.64
C GLY A 378 1.43 0.31 -17.60
N ILE A 379 0.53 0.71 -16.71
CA ILE A 379 0.81 1.66 -15.63
C ILE A 379 1.36 0.90 -14.43
N LYS A 380 2.43 1.43 -13.83
CA LYS A 380 3.18 0.80 -12.74
C LYS A 380 2.97 1.44 -11.37
N MET A 381 2.59 2.71 -11.34
CA MET A 381 2.45 3.47 -10.11
C MET A 381 1.18 4.32 -10.16
N VAL A 382 0.51 4.45 -9.04
CA VAL A 382 -0.63 5.34 -8.86
C VAL A 382 -0.51 6.13 -7.57
N LEU A 383 -1.00 7.37 -7.56
CA LEU A 383 -1.20 8.13 -6.34
C LEU A 383 -2.61 7.87 -5.81
N SER A 384 -2.73 7.77 -4.49
CA SER A 384 -3.98 7.55 -3.76
C SER A 384 -4.21 8.65 -2.72
N GLY A 385 -5.48 8.92 -2.42
CA GLY A 385 -5.90 9.84 -1.35
C GLY A 385 -5.96 9.22 0.05
N GLU A 386 -5.42 8.02 0.24
CA GLU A 386 -5.41 7.34 1.55
C GLU A 386 -4.69 8.15 2.63
N GLY A 387 -5.18 8.07 3.87
CA GLY A 387 -4.60 8.72 5.04
C GLY A 387 -5.22 10.07 5.41
N ALA A 388 -5.95 10.73 4.51
CA ALA A 388 -6.58 12.01 4.78
C ALA A 388 -7.63 11.95 5.89
N ASP A 389 -8.39 10.86 5.95
CA ASP A 389 -9.44 10.66 6.97
C ASP A 389 -8.85 10.55 8.37
N GLU A 390 -7.73 9.85 8.52
CA GLU A 390 -7.04 9.65 9.78
C GLU A 390 -6.36 10.93 10.27
N VAL A 391 -5.73 11.66 9.36
CA VAL A 391 -4.97 12.88 9.67
C VAL A 391 -5.91 14.06 10.03
N PHE A 392 -7.05 14.17 9.33
CA PHE A 392 -7.97 15.31 9.48
C PHE A 392 -9.29 14.97 10.16
N GLY A 393 -9.47 13.75 10.67
CA GLY A 393 -10.73 13.34 11.30
C GLY A 393 -11.89 13.32 10.30
N GLY A 394 -11.69 12.66 9.15
CA GLY A 394 -12.66 12.67 8.04
C GLY A 394 -13.83 11.71 8.19
N TYR A 395 -13.81 10.78 9.12
CA TYR A 395 -14.90 9.85 9.37
C TYR A 395 -16.05 10.54 10.11
N LEU A 396 -17.31 10.22 9.76
CA LEU A 396 -18.46 10.97 10.26
C LEU A 396 -18.60 10.92 11.79
N TYR A 397 -18.13 9.88 12.46
CA TYR A 397 -18.16 9.84 13.93
C TYR A 397 -17.30 10.93 14.61
N PHE A 398 -16.32 11.53 13.90
CA PHE A 398 -15.54 12.66 14.45
C PHE A 398 -16.39 13.90 14.73
N HIS A 399 -17.58 14.01 14.12
CA HIS A 399 -18.55 15.04 14.47
C HIS A 399 -19.02 14.96 15.93
N LYS A 400 -18.88 13.80 16.57
CA LYS A 400 -19.23 13.55 17.97
C LYS A 400 -18.06 13.76 18.95
N ALA A 401 -16.87 14.16 18.45
CA ALA A 401 -15.72 14.39 19.32
C ALA A 401 -16.03 15.45 20.39
N PRO A 402 -15.87 15.15 21.70
CA PRO A 402 -16.30 16.05 22.76
C PRO A 402 -15.44 17.31 22.86
N ASN A 403 -14.16 17.24 22.49
CA ASN A 403 -13.21 18.36 22.54
C ASN A 403 -12.01 18.08 21.62
N ALA A 404 -11.15 19.09 21.43
CA ALA A 404 -9.98 19.04 20.55
C ALA A 404 -8.93 18.01 21.00
N LYS A 405 -8.81 17.77 22.31
CA LYS A 405 -7.87 16.78 22.85
C LYS A 405 -8.29 15.36 22.45
N GLU A 406 -9.55 14.99 22.71
CA GLU A 406 -10.08 13.67 22.33
C GLU A 406 -10.04 13.47 20.81
N PHE A 407 -10.32 14.53 20.03
CA PHE A 407 -10.18 14.51 18.58
C PHE A 407 -8.75 14.18 18.17
N HIS A 408 -7.75 14.87 18.75
CA HIS A 408 -6.33 14.64 18.47
C HIS A 408 -5.89 13.22 18.88
N GLU A 409 -6.26 12.77 20.07
CA GLU A 409 -5.92 11.43 20.55
C GLU A 409 -6.52 10.33 19.64
N GLU A 410 -7.72 10.57 19.08
CA GLU A 410 -8.31 9.63 18.13
C GLU A 410 -7.56 9.61 16.79
N THR A 411 -7.13 10.77 16.26
CA THR A 411 -6.28 10.78 15.05
C THR A 411 -4.98 10.02 15.27
N LEU A 412 -4.38 10.12 16.46
CA LEU A 412 -3.19 9.33 16.83
C LEU A 412 -3.48 7.82 16.85
N ARG A 413 -4.57 7.40 17.52
CA ARG A 413 -4.98 5.97 17.56
C ARG A 413 -5.19 5.41 16.17
N LYS A 414 -5.75 6.20 15.24
CA LYS A 414 -5.94 5.80 13.83
C LYS A 414 -4.61 5.68 13.09
N ILE A 415 -3.73 6.67 13.17
CA ILE A 415 -2.42 6.68 12.53
C ILE A 415 -1.56 5.51 13.03
N ASP A 416 -1.55 5.25 14.33
CA ASP A 416 -0.75 4.17 14.93
C ASP A 416 -1.15 2.76 14.44
N ARG A 417 -2.38 2.59 13.97
CA ARG A 417 -2.89 1.30 13.48
C ARG A 417 -3.06 1.23 11.97
N LEU A 418 -2.76 2.32 11.26
CA LEU A 418 -3.03 2.45 9.83
C LEU A 418 -2.33 1.37 8.98
N HIS A 419 -1.15 0.91 9.42
CA HIS A 419 -0.40 -0.16 8.77
C HIS A 419 -1.13 -1.51 8.73
N MET A 420 -2.06 -1.78 9.67
CA MET A 420 -2.86 -3.00 9.72
C MET A 420 -4.16 -2.92 8.90
N PHE A 421 -4.56 -1.73 8.46
CA PHE A 421 -5.84 -1.48 7.78
C PHE A 421 -5.64 -0.76 6.44
N ASP A 422 -5.63 0.57 6.42
CA ASP A 422 -5.68 1.34 5.17
C ASP A 422 -4.36 1.31 4.39
N CYS A 423 -3.21 1.37 5.05
CA CYS A 423 -1.91 1.16 4.39
C CYS A 423 -1.80 -0.27 3.85
N LEU A 424 -2.21 -1.27 4.65
CA LEU A 424 -2.22 -2.67 4.23
C LEU A 424 -3.11 -2.86 3.00
N ARG A 425 -4.32 -2.28 3.04
CA ARG A 425 -5.29 -2.30 1.95
C ARG A 425 -4.70 -1.70 0.69
N ALA A 426 -4.26 -0.45 0.74
CA ALA A 426 -3.73 0.25 -0.42
C ALA A 426 -2.49 -0.45 -1.00
N ASN A 427 -1.54 -0.85 -0.15
CA ASN A 427 -0.32 -1.50 -0.60
C ASN A 427 -0.60 -2.89 -1.20
N LYS A 428 -1.22 -3.81 -0.44
CA LYS A 428 -1.33 -5.21 -0.84
C LYS A 428 -2.35 -5.47 -1.94
N SER A 429 -3.46 -4.71 -2.03
CA SER A 429 -4.41 -4.88 -3.13
C SER A 429 -3.82 -4.46 -4.47
N MET A 430 -3.03 -3.38 -4.48
CA MET A 430 -2.35 -2.90 -5.69
C MET A 430 -1.17 -3.80 -6.06
N SER A 431 -0.34 -4.16 -5.08
CA SER A 431 0.83 -5.00 -5.31
C SER A 431 0.51 -6.42 -5.71
N ALA A 432 -0.70 -6.93 -5.41
CA ALA A 432 -1.19 -8.20 -5.93
C ALA A 432 -1.10 -8.30 -7.46
N TRP A 433 -1.19 -7.16 -8.15
CA TRP A 433 -1.05 -7.02 -9.60
C TRP A 433 0.20 -6.25 -10.00
N GLY A 434 1.07 -5.94 -9.04
CA GLY A 434 2.29 -5.24 -9.28
C GLY A 434 2.12 -3.79 -9.70
N ILE A 435 1.34 -3.06 -8.91
CA ILE A 435 1.19 -1.62 -9.01
C ILE A 435 1.60 -1.01 -7.68
N GLU A 436 2.47 0.00 -7.72
CA GLU A 436 2.84 0.76 -6.55
C GLU A 436 1.78 1.81 -6.24
N ALA A 437 1.24 1.77 -5.02
CA ALA A 437 0.40 2.83 -4.49
C ALA A 437 1.25 3.80 -3.67
N ARG A 438 1.25 5.07 -4.04
CA ARG A 438 1.86 6.17 -3.28
C ARG A 438 0.78 6.98 -2.59
N VAL A 439 1.04 7.40 -1.36
CA VAL A 439 0.05 7.96 -0.42
C VAL A 439 0.51 9.32 0.12
N PRO A 440 0.38 10.42 -0.64
CA PRO A 440 0.93 11.72 -0.27
C PRO A 440 0.44 12.27 1.08
N PHE A 441 -0.79 11.95 1.52
CA PHE A 441 -1.27 12.34 2.83
C PHE A 441 -0.53 11.66 4.00
N LEU A 442 0.19 10.59 3.72
CA LEU A 442 0.97 9.84 4.69
C LEU A 442 2.48 10.08 4.54
N ASP A 443 2.85 11.06 3.72
CA ASP A 443 4.23 11.52 3.62
C ASP A 443 4.74 12.03 4.96
N LYS A 444 5.98 11.68 5.31
CA LYS A 444 6.57 12.01 6.61
C LYS A 444 6.59 13.51 6.89
N ALA A 445 7.03 14.31 5.91
CA ALA A 445 7.12 15.76 6.07
C ALA A 445 5.73 16.42 6.09
N PHE A 446 4.80 15.91 5.26
CA PHE A 446 3.42 16.35 5.32
C PHE A 446 2.76 16.04 6.66
N LEU A 447 2.95 14.83 7.20
CA LEU A 447 2.42 14.44 8.52
C LEU A 447 2.98 15.33 9.62
N ASP A 448 4.26 15.69 9.59
CA ASP A 448 4.87 16.57 10.58
C ASP A 448 4.19 17.97 10.59
N VAL A 449 3.78 18.50 9.44
CA VAL A 449 3.01 19.75 9.33
C VAL A 449 1.54 19.54 9.72
N ALA A 450 0.89 18.54 9.15
CA ALA A 450 -0.55 18.34 9.33
C ALA A 450 -0.92 17.94 10.77
N MET A 451 -0.07 17.17 11.45
CA MET A 451 -0.30 16.79 12.85
C MET A 451 0.12 17.87 13.86
N ALA A 452 0.99 18.80 13.44
CA ALA A 452 1.29 19.99 14.23
C ALA A 452 0.21 21.09 14.15
N LEU A 453 -0.77 20.96 13.25
CA LEU A 453 -1.92 21.87 13.20
C LEU A 453 -2.76 21.78 14.48
N ASP A 454 -3.17 22.94 15.03
CA ASP A 454 -4.06 23.00 16.19
C ASP A 454 -5.31 22.13 15.97
N PRO A 455 -5.55 21.12 16.81
CA PRO A 455 -6.70 20.21 16.66
C PRO A 455 -8.07 20.92 16.67
N GLU A 456 -8.20 22.08 17.33
CA GLU A 456 -9.42 22.89 17.29
C GLU A 456 -9.76 23.36 15.87
N LYS A 457 -8.75 23.61 15.01
CA LYS A 457 -8.94 23.98 13.61
C LYS A 457 -9.41 22.79 12.74
N LYS A 458 -9.15 21.53 13.18
CA LYS A 458 -9.60 20.31 12.50
C LYS A 458 -11.03 19.91 12.87
N MET A 459 -11.51 20.31 14.06
CA MET A 459 -12.82 19.87 14.55
C MET A 459 -13.97 20.21 13.61
N CYS A 460 -14.86 19.25 13.43
CA CYS A 460 -16.10 19.34 12.66
C CYS A 460 -17.34 19.20 13.56
N GLY A 461 -18.56 19.27 12.99
CA GLY A 461 -19.82 19.16 13.73
C GLY A 461 -20.19 20.40 14.55
N ARG A 462 -19.41 21.47 14.46
CA ARG A 462 -19.63 22.73 15.17
C ARG A 462 -19.61 23.90 14.18
N ASN A 463 -20.46 24.92 14.43
CA ASN A 463 -20.51 26.16 13.62
C ASN A 463 -20.71 25.90 12.10
N GLY A 464 -21.41 24.84 11.72
CA GLY A 464 -21.65 24.47 10.32
C GLY A 464 -20.41 23.91 9.58
N LYS A 465 -19.35 23.55 10.30
CA LYS A 465 -18.17 22.92 9.71
C LYS A 465 -18.40 21.43 9.50
N ILE A 466 -18.26 20.97 8.27
CA ILE A 466 -18.22 19.55 7.93
C ILE A 466 -16.80 18.99 8.12
N GLU A 467 -16.64 17.67 8.05
CA GLU A 467 -15.35 17.00 8.21
C GLU A 467 -14.31 17.52 7.20
N LYS A 468 -13.04 17.54 7.61
CA LYS A 468 -11.89 18.06 6.84
C LYS A 468 -12.03 19.52 6.38
N HIS A 469 -12.77 20.35 7.11
CA HIS A 469 -13.08 21.74 6.71
C HIS A 469 -11.82 22.53 6.33
N ILE A 470 -10.76 22.43 7.13
CA ILE A 470 -9.49 23.13 6.89
C ILE A 470 -8.82 22.69 5.57
N LEU A 471 -8.91 21.40 5.21
CA LEU A 471 -8.40 20.88 3.95
C LEU A 471 -9.21 21.43 2.77
N ARG A 472 -10.54 21.50 2.91
CA ARG A 472 -11.43 22.08 1.88
C ARG A 472 -11.10 23.56 1.64
N GLU A 473 -10.98 24.37 2.72
CA GLU A 473 -10.57 25.78 2.61
C GLU A 473 -9.18 25.95 1.98
N ALA A 474 -8.22 25.07 2.27
CA ALA A 474 -6.87 25.12 1.70
C ALA A 474 -6.88 24.94 0.17
N PHE A 475 -7.82 24.16 -0.35
CA PHE A 475 -7.90 23.81 -1.77
C PHE A 475 -9.10 24.43 -2.51
N GLU A 476 -9.66 25.53 -2.00
CA GLU A 476 -10.63 26.34 -2.75
C GLU A 476 -10.06 26.74 -4.13
N GLY A 477 -10.89 26.59 -5.16
CA GLY A 477 -10.51 26.85 -6.55
C GLY A 477 -9.69 25.75 -7.24
N TYR A 478 -9.39 24.62 -6.57
CA TYR A 478 -8.77 23.44 -7.19
C TYR A 478 -9.80 22.46 -7.76
N LEU A 479 -10.98 22.43 -7.15
CA LEU A 479 -12.06 21.51 -7.47
C LEU A 479 -13.38 22.28 -7.65
N PRO A 480 -14.41 21.70 -8.33
CA PRO A 480 -15.75 22.23 -8.30
C PRO A 480 -16.29 22.30 -6.88
N ASP A 481 -17.05 23.35 -6.54
CA ASP A 481 -17.61 23.50 -5.19
C ASP A 481 -18.48 22.31 -4.78
N GLU A 482 -19.23 21.73 -5.71
CA GLU A 482 -20.05 20.52 -5.48
C GLU A 482 -19.25 19.27 -5.09
N VAL A 483 -17.96 19.20 -5.44
CA VAL A 483 -17.04 18.14 -5.03
C VAL A 483 -16.27 18.55 -3.77
N LEU A 484 -15.76 19.79 -3.76
CA LEU A 484 -14.99 20.33 -2.65
C LEU A 484 -15.76 20.30 -1.33
N TRP A 485 -17.07 20.59 -1.37
CA TRP A 485 -17.96 20.66 -0.21
C TRP A 485 -18.91 19.47 -0.08
N ARG A 486 -18.71 18.40 -0.92
CA ARG A 486 -19.43 17.13 -0.77
C ARG A 486 -19.08 16.48 0.55
N GLN A 487 -20.09 16.00 1.28
CA GLN A 487 -19.88 15.23 2.50
C GLN A 487 -19.14 13.92 2.20
N LYS A 488 -18.46 13.39 3.22
CA LYS A 488 -17.71 12.13 3.15
C LYS A 488 -18.61 10.94 2.82
N GLU A 489 -18.28 10.22 1.76
CA GLU A 489 -18.74 8.85 1.51
C GLU A 489 -17.61 7.86 1.84
N GLN A 490 -17.96 6.74 2.47
CA GLN A 490 -17.00 5.67 2.68
C GLN A 490 -16.76 4.93 1.37
N PHE A 491 -15.50 4.55 1.07
CA PHE A 491 -15.16 3.91 -0.21
C PHE A 491 -15.99 2.65 -0.50
N SER A 492 -16.25 1.81 0.53
CA SER A 492 -17.08 0.61 0.37
C SER A 492 -18.54 0.90 0.09
N ASP A 493 -19.06 2.08 0.44
CA ASP A 493 -20.40 2.58 0.08
C ASP A 493 -20.37 3.27 -1.28
N GLY A 494 -19.37 4.10 -1.56
CA GLY A 494 -19.22 4.86 -2.80
C GLY A 494 -19.09 4.01 -4.06
N VAL A 495 -18.53 2.79 -3.96
CA VAL A 495 -18.45 1.83 -5.08
C VAL A 495 -19.80 1.16 -5.39
N GLY A 496 -20.84 1.40 -4.58
CA GLY A 496 -22.20 0.89 -4.73
C GLY A 496 -22.71 0.22 -3.46
N TYR A 497 -23.80 0.73 -2.92
CA TYR A 497 -24.39 0.29 -1.63
C TYR A 497 -24.69 -1.20 -1.58
N SER A 498 -25.11 -1.80 -2.71
CA SER A 498 -25.42 -3.23 -2.80
C SER A 498 -24.21 -4.15 -2.62
N TRP A 499 -22.98 -3.66 -2.74
CA TRP A 499 -21.79 -4.48 -2.57
C TRP A 499 -21.69 -5.09 -1.16
N ILE A 500 -21.78 -4.25 -0.12
CA ILE A 500 -21.72 -4.71 1.28
C ILE A 500 -22.84 -5.68 1.60
N ASP A 501 -24.06 -5.34 1.19
CA ASP A 501 -25.24 -6.14 1.47
C ASP A 501 -25.16 -7.52 0.78
N SER A 502 -24.67 -7.56 -0.47
CA SER A 502 -24.45 -8.81 -1.20
C SER A 502 -23.41 -9.72 -0.57
N VAL A 503 -22.32 -9.15 -0.01
CA VAL A 503 -21.32 -9.95 0.73
C VAL A 503 -21.92 -10.55 1.98
N LYS A 504 -22.73 -9.79 2.73
CA LYS A 504 -23.47 -10.29 3.91
C LYS A 504 -24.43 -11.40 3.53
N GLU A 505 -25.25 -11.19 2.48
CA GLU A 505 -26.18 -12.21 1.99
C GLU A 505 -25.47 -13.50 1.53
N HIS A 506 -24.31 -13.36 0.89
CA HIS A 506 -23.49 -14.51 0.52
C HIS A 506 -23.05 -15.29 1.76
N ALA A 507 -22.52 -14.60 2.77
CA ALA A 507 -22.09 -15.22 4.01
C ALA A 507 -23.26 -15.87 4.78
N GLU A 508 -24.46 -15.28 4.75
CA GLU A 508 -25.67 -15.88 5.33
C GLU A 508 -26.05 -17.22 4.67
N LYS A 509 -25.79 -17.38 3.36
CA LYS A 509 -26.01 -18.61 2.62
C LYS A 509 -24.96 -19.68 2.90
N GLU A 510 -23.70 -19.27 3.01
CA GLU A 510 -22.55 -20.18 3.21
C GLU A 510 -22.42 -20.67 4.66
N ILE A 511 -22.77 -19.85 5.64
CA ILE A 511 -22.57 -20.13 7.06
C ILE A 511 -23.92 -20.42 7.75
N SER A 512 -24.13 -21.67 8.15
CA SER A 512 -25.31 -22.08 8.87
C SER A 512 -25.34 -21.60 10.34
N ASP A 513 -26.53 -21.53 10.94
CA ASP A 513 -26.68 -21.18 12.36
C ASP A 513 -25.93 -22.18 13.27
N ILE A 514 -25.91 -23.47 12.92
CA ILE A 514 -25.17 -24.50 13.64
C ILE A 514 -23.66 -24.21 13.62
N MET A 515 -23.12 -23.74 12.48
CA MET A 515 -21.71 -23.32 12.41
C MET A 515 -21.45 -22.13 13.33
N MET A 516 -22.36 -21.15 13.36
CA MET A 516 -22.25 -19.99 14.25
C MET A 516 -22.34 -20.38 15.73
N GLU A 517 -23.23 -21.30 16.11
CA GLU A 517 -23.31 -21.80 17.49
C GLU A 517 -22.02 -22.48 17.94
N SER A 518 -21.35 -23.20 17.05
CA SER A 518 -20.11 -23.93 17.32
C SER A 518 -18.83 -23.10 17.11
N ARG A 519 -18.94 -21.81 16.76
CA ARG A 519 -17.79 -20.95 16.39
C ARG A 519 -16.67 -20.90 17.41
N HIS A 520 -16.99 -20.92 18.71
CA HIS A 520 -15.97 -20.89 19.79
C HIS A 520 -15.09 -22.15 19.80
N HIS A 521 -15.65 -23.30 19.37
CA HIS A 521 -14.88 -24.53 19.25
C HIS A 521 -14.03 -24.55 17.98
N ARG A 522 -14.57 -24.02 16.88
CA ARG A 522 -13.89 -23.97 15.58
C ARG A 522 -12.79 -22.91 15.56
N PHE A 523 -13.04 -21.74 16.16
CA PHE A 523 -12.16 -20.58 16.18
C PHE A 523 -11.96 -20.06 17.62
N PRO A 524 -11.17 -20.73 18.45
CA PRO A 524 -10.97 -20.34 19.86
C PRO A 524 -10.21 -19.02 20.02
N TYR A 525 -9.40 -18.63 19.01
CA TYR A 525 -8.69 -17.36 18.95
C TYR A 525 -9.38 -16.41 17.98
N ASN A 526 -9.63 -15.17 18.38
CA ASN A 526 -10.38 -14.17 17.59
C ASN A 526 -11.68 -14.75 17.02
N THR A 527 -12.54 -15.28 17.90
CA THR A 527 -13.81 -15.91 17.54
C THR A 527 -14.68 -14.94 16.75
N PRO A 528 -15.13 -15.28 15.53
CA PRO A 528 -15.97 -14.41 14.73
C PRO A 528 -17.35 -14.20 15.36
N GLU A 529 -17.86 -12.97 15.36
CA GLU A 529 -19.15 -12.61 15.93
C GLU A 529 -20.29 -12.58 14.91
N THR A 530 -19.97 -12.51 13.61
CA THR A 530 -20.94 -12.49 12.50
C THR A 530 -20.65 -13.63 11.51
N LYS A 531 -21.65 -14.01 10.71
CA LYS A 531 -21.46 -15.02 9.64
C LYS A 531 -20.45 -14.58 8.59
N GLU A 532 -20.40 -13.29 8.29
CA GLU A 532 -19.40 -12.73 7.38
C GLU A 532 -17.97 -12.83 7.95
N ALA A 533 -17.78 -12.45 9.20
CA ALA A 533 -16.49 -12.63 9.88
C ALA A 533 -16.07 -14.10 9.96
N TYR A 534 -17.06 -15.01 10.15
CA TYR A 534 -16.84 -16.45 10.10
C TYR A 534 -16.37 -16.90 8.71
N TYR A 535 -17.06 -16.45 7.66
CA TYR A 535 -16.73 -16.78 6.28
C TYR A 535 -15.30 -16.33 5.92
N PHE A 536 -14.94 -15.07 6.19
CA PHE A 536 -13.58 -14.58 5.92
C PHE A 536 -12.52 -15.30 6.74
N ARG A 537 -12.81 -15.59 8.01
CA ARG A 537 -11.91 -16.37 8.85
C ARG A 537 -11.68 -17.77 8.32
N GLN A 538 -12.74 -18.44 7.84
CA GLN A 538 -12.65 -19.77 7.26
C GLN A 538 -11.78 -19.77 5.99
N VAL A 539 -11.97 -18.77 5.11
CA VAL A 539 -11.16 -18.61 3.88
C VAL A 539 -9.69 -18.32 4.24
N PHE A 540 -9.45 -17.45 5.22
CA PHE A 540 -8.09 -17.14 5.68
C PHE A 540 -7.35 -18.39 6.15
N GLU A 541 -7.97 -19.25 6.97
CA GLU A 541 -7.33 -20.49 7.46
C GLU A 541 -7.08 -21.54 6.38
N GLN A 542 -7.77 -21.46 5.24
CA GLN A 542 -7.44 -22.30 4.07
C GLN A 542 -6.11 -21.90 3.46
N HIS A 543 -5.78 -20.61 3.46
CA HIS A 543 -4.52 -20.08 2.94
C HIS A 543 -3.40 -20.10 4.00
N PHE A 544 -3.75 -19.82 5.26
CA PHE A 544 -2.81 -19.63 6.37
C PHE A 544 -3.21 -20.50 7.57
N PRO A 545 -2.95 -21.82 7.50
CA PRO A 545 -3.37 -22.75 8.55
C PRO A 545 -2.55 -22.67 9.85
N GLN A 546 -1.44 -21.92 9.85
CA GLN A 546 -0.55 -21.80 11.00
C GLN A 546 -1.10 -20.80 12.03
N GLU A 547 -1.04 -21.17 13.32
CA GLU A 547 -1.45 -20.28 14.41
C GLU A 547 -0.66 -18.96 14.43
N ALA A 548 0.60 -19.00 14.01
CA ALA A 548 1.45 -17.81 13.92
C ALA A 548 0.86 -16.73 13.01
N ALA A 549 0.28 -17.12 11.86
CA ALA A 549 -0.35 -16.21 10.93
C ALA A 549 -1.60 -15.52 11.53
N LEU A 550 -2.37 -16.27 12.33
CA LEU A 550 -3.57 -15.71 12.97
C LEU A 550 -3.25 -14.56 13.93
N LYS A 551 -2.08 -14.60 14.57
CA LYS A 551 -1.64 -13.61 15.55
C LYS A 551 -1.20 -12.29 14.90
N CYS A 552 -0.95 -12.29 13.58
CA CYS A 552 -0.64 -11.09 12.82
C CYS A 552 -1.88 -10.28 12.42
N VAL A 553 -3.09 -10.83 12.60
CA VAL A 553 -4.34 -10.13 12.26
C VAL A 553 -4.97 -9.59 13.54
N PRO A 554 -5.37 -8.30 13.58
CA PRO A 554 -6.05 -7.72 14.73
C PRO A 554 -7.33 -8.48 15.08
N GLY A 555 -7.58 -8.67 16.39
CA GLY A 555 -8.78 -9.32 16.88
C GLY A 555 -9.85 -8.35 17.33
N GLY A 556 -11.09 -8.88 17.53
CA GLY A 556 -12.25 -8.12 17.96
C GLY A 556 -13.02 -7.45 16.83
N LYS A 557 -13.81 -6.40 17.15
CA LYS A 557 -14.46 -5.58 16.12
C LYS A 557 -13.40 -4.85 15.30
N SER A 558 -13.65 -4.72 14.00
CA SER A 558 -12.77 -3.93 13.13
C SER A 558 -12.65 -2.49 13.65
N VAL A 559 -11.43 -2.06 13.87
CA VAL A 559 -11.13 -0.65 14.25
C VAL A 559 -10.69 0.18 13.04
N ALA A 560 -10.80 -0.39 11.84
CA ALA A 560 -10.56 0.33 10.60
C ALA A 560 -11.43 1.59 10.50
N CYS A 561 -12.68 1.51 10.98
CA CYS A 561 -13.64 2.60 10.88
C CYS A 561 -13.73 3.44 12.14
N SER A 562 -13.54 2.87 13.34
CA SER A 562 -13.61 3.58 14.61
C SER A 562 -12.90 2.82 15.72
N THR A 563 -12.53 3.51 16.79
CA THR A 563 -11.96 2.88 17.99
C THR A 563 -13.02 2.74 19.09
N PRO A 564 -12.82 1.83 20.07
CA PRO A 564 -13.72 1.72 21.23
C PRO A 564 -13.86 3.05 22.00
N GLU A 565 -12.78 3.82 22.09
CA GLU A 565 -12.73 5.11 22.75
C GLU A 565 -13.65 6.12 22.04
N ALA A 566 -13.60 6.19 20.72
CA ALA A 566 -14.46 7.07 19.93
C ALA A 566 -15.94 6.64 19.96
N LEU A 567 -16.21 5.35 20.00
CA LEU A 567 -17.59 4.84 20.15
C LEU A 567 -18.22 5.26 21.49
N ALA A 568 -17.41 5.51 22.51
CA ALA A 568 -17.89 6.00 23.81
C ALA A 568 -18.22 7.50 23.83
N TRP A 569 -17.92 8.26 22.77
CA TRP A 569 -18.21 9.70 22.71
C TRP A 569 -19.69 10.03 22.69
N ASP A 570 -20.50 9.17 22.06
CA ASP A 570 -21.95 9.36 21.98
C ASP A 570 -22.69 8.01 21.98
N LYS A 571 -23.79 7.97 22.75
CA LYS A 571 -24.61 6.75 22.87
C LYS A 571 -25.22 6.29 21.54
N SER A 572 -25.41 7.19 20.57
CA SER A 572 -25.90 6.83 19.25
C SER A 572 -24.93 5.92 18.49
N LEU A 573 -23.63 5.94 18.86
CA LEU A 573 -22.59 5.13 18.25
C LEU A 573 -22.48 3.71 18.84
N GLU A 574 -23.03 3.44 20.04
CA GLU A 574 -22.84 2.16 20.77
C GLU A 574 -23.30 0.94 19.99
N ASN A 575 -24.35 1.07 19.18
CA ASN A 575 -24.93 -0.03 18.38
C ASN A 575 -24.67 0.10 16.88
N THR A 576 -23.84 1.07 16.47
CA THR A 576 -23.54 1.32 15.06
C THR A 576 -22.49 0.31 14.59
N ILE A 577 -22.78 -0.38 13.48
CA ILE A 577 -21.90 -1.44 12.96
C ILE A 577 -20.66 -0.80 12.32
N ASP A 578 -20.86 0.31 11.60
CA ASP A 578 -19.80 1.05 10.93
C ASP A 578 -20.08 2.56 11.02
N PRO A 579 -19.51 3.26 12.00
CA PRO A 579 -19.77 4.68 12.25
C PRO A 579 -18.94 5.62 11.36
N SER A 580 -18.21 5.12 10.38
CA SER A 580 -17.37 5.94 9.51
C SER A 580 -18.13 6.66 8.41
N GLY A 581 -19.32 6.18 8.04
CA GLY A 581 -20.15 6.67 6.93
C GLY A 581 -21.64 6.73 7.26
N ARG A 582 -22.48 6.34 6.33
CA ARG A 582 -23.96 6.47 6.35
C ARG A 582 -24.66 5.95 7.61
N ALA A 583 -24.04 5.06 8.37
CA ALA A 583 -24.60 4.54 9.62
C ALA A 583 -24.70 5.59 10.74
N VAL A 584 -24.08 6.77 10.59
CA VAL A 584 -24.26 7.93 11.49
C VAL A 584 -25.40 8.81 10.94
N GLY A 585 -26.64 8.29 10.97
CA GLY A 585 -27.80 8.84 10.29
C GLY A 585 -28.28 10.23 10.74
N ASP A 586 -27.78 10.75 11.86
CA ASP A 586 -28.03 12.14 12.31
C ASP A 586 -26.99 13.14 11.78
N VAL A 587 -25.96 12.65 11.10
CA VAL A 587 -24.87 13.46 10.50
C VAL A 587 -24.85 13.29 8.99
N HIS A 588 -25.12 12.07 8.49
CA HIS A 588 -25.11 11.77 7.06
C HIS A 588 -26.18 12.56 6.31
N ASP A 589 -25.81 13.14 5.18
CA ASP A 589 -26.76 13.84 4.30
C ASP A 589 -27.47 12.84 3.36
N ASP A 590 -28.72 12.52 3.67
CA ASP A 590 -29.57 11.56 2.93
C ASP A 590 -29.93 12.03 1.50
N SER A 591 -29.42 13.18 1.03
CA SER A 591 -29.67 13.70 -0.32
C SER A 591 -29.25 12.75 -1.46
N TYR A 592 -28.47 11.72 -1.16
CA TYR A 592 -28.02 10.70 -2.10
C TYR A 592 -28.87 9.41 -2.10
N GLU A 593 -29.74 9.18 -1.10
CA GLU A 593 -30.57 7.97 -1.01
C GLU A 593 -31.71 7.88 -2.06
N GLY A 594 -31.90 8.87 -2.88
CA GLY A 594 -32.96 8.94 -3.90
C GLY A 594 -32.53 8.59 -5.33
N GLN A 595 -31.34 8.03 -5.53
CA GLN A 595 -30.78 7.72 -6.87
C GLN A 595 -30.53 6.20 -7.05
N GLU A 596 -31.39 5.34 -6.45
CA GLU A 596 -31.42 3.92 -6.78
C GLU A 596 -32.06 3.67 -8.17
#